data_ed14a595d302dece4566aa30bdd8c7db
#
_entry.id   ed14a595d302dece4566aa30bdd8c7db
#
_cell.length_a   1.000
_cell.length_b   1.000
_cell.length_c   1.000
_cell.angle_alpha   90.00
_cell.angle_beta   90.00
_cell.angle_gamma   90.00
#
_symmetry.space_group_name_H-M   'P 1'
#
loop_
_entity.id
_entity.type
_entity.pdbx_description
1 polymer ?
#
loop_
_entity_poly.entity_id
_entity_poly.type
_entity_poly.pdbx_seq_one_letter_code
_entity_poly.pdbx_strand_id
1 'polypeptide(L)'
;DISASLQGKIGGLVMNNLGSANSGTTFQLRGMTSINSGKAPLIVIDGFPGGDIRSLTQDDIKSIDVLKDASAGAIYGTRAAAGVILITTKSGSDTNGKVRLTYSNEFTKKQNYNAPEMLSGREYAEHNIGTDYGSDTNWWDELINKGNFSQKHHLALEMGTEKAQVYTSFFYEKNQGIALQDERQDYGGRVNASFKLFDDWLEVRPAVDYRQAARNNHYPNFQQAMRNNPTRSPYDPDSETGYNVWINESLDYHV
;
A
#
# COMPACT_ATOMS: atom_id res chain seq x y z
N ASP A 1 -6.23 1.49 -0.22
CA ASP A 1 -5.00 2.33 -0.20
C ASP A 1 -5.36 3.75 -0.64
N ILE A 2 -5.02 4.75 0.18
CA ILE A 2 -5.27 6.18 -0.09
C ILE A 2 -4.76 6.58 -1.47
N SER A 3 -3.63 6.04 -1.87
CA SER A 3 -3.00 6.29 -3.16
C SER A 3 -3.93 5.96 -4.34
N ALA A 4 -4.59 4.82 -4.29
CA ALA A 4 -5.51 4.40 -5.36
C ALA A 4 -6.71 5.35 -5.48
N SER A 5 -7.19 5.89 -4.36
CA SER A 5 -8.33 6.82 -4.35
C SER A 5 -7.99 8.23 -4.85
N LEU A 6 -6.72 8.60 -4.83
CA LEU A 6 -6.22 9.89 -5.33
C LEU A 6 -5.84 9.85 -6.80
N GLN A 7 -5.58 8.66 -7.34
CA GLN A 7 -5.18 8.49 -8.73
C GLN A 7 -6.30 8.97 -9.67
N GLY A 8 -5.95 9.86 -10.59
CA GLY A 8 -6.89 10.46 -11.54
C GLY A 8 -7.79 11.56 -11.00
N LYS A 9 -7.89 11.75 -9.67
CA LYS A 9 -8.71 12.82 -9.08
C LYS A 9 -7.95 14.14 -8.94
N ILE A 10 -6.63 14.10 -8.92
CA ILE A 10 -5.77 15.28 -8.77
C ILE A 10 -4.97 15.45 -10.06
N GLY A 11 -5.28 16.50 -10.82
CA GLY A 11 -4.57 16.82 -12.06
C GLY A 11 -3.06 17.00 -11.81
N GLY A 12 -2.23 16.23 -12.54
CA GLY A 12 -0.76 16.29 -12.44
C GLY A 12 -0.14 15.56 -11.26
N LEU A 13 -0.93 14.81 -10.47
CA LEU A 13 -0.41 13.86 -9.48
C LEU A 13 -0.23 12.51 -10.15
N VAL A 14 1.02 12.05 -10.20
CA VAL A 14 1.38 10.70 -10.67
C VAL A 14 1.73 9.87 -9.46
N MET A 15 1.16 8.70 -9.39
CA MET A 15 1.43 7.73 -8.33
C MET A 15 1.90 6.42 -8.95
N ASN A 16 3.05 5.96 -8.50
CA ASN A 16 3.58 4.68 -8.89
C ASN A 16 3.37 3.69 -7.75
N ASN A 17 2.56 2.67 -8.01
CA ASN A 17 2.40 1.52 -7.15
C ASN A 17 2.91 0.28 -7.90
N LEU A 18 3.87 -0.40 -7.33
CA LEU A 18 4.52 -1.57 -7.95
C LEU A 18 3.68 -2.86 -7.84
N GLY A 19 2.43 -2.78 -7.39
CA GLY A 19 1.52 -3.93 -7.30
C GLY A 19 1.77 -4.89 -6.13
N SER A 20 2.88 -4.76 -5.41
CA SER A 20 3.16 -5.51 -4.20
C SER A 20 2.35 -4.98 -3.01
N ALA A 21 1.96 -5.86 -2.09
CA ALA A 21 1.33 -5.49 -0.83
C ALA A 21 2.24 -4.60 0.05
N ASN A 22 3.54 -4.74 -0.11
CA ASN A 22 4.59 -4.05 0.66
C ASN A 22 5.18 -2.83 -0.06
N SER A 23 4.89 -2.63 -1.35
CA SER A 23 5.42 -1.49 -2.09
C SER A 23 4.86 -0.17 -1.52
N GLY A 24 5.77 0.76 -1.25
CA GLY A 24 5.37 2.13 -0.94
C GLY A 24 4.86 2.83 -2.19
N THR A 25 3.85 3.66 -2.04
CA THR A 25 3.43 4.55 -3.12
C THR A 25 4.34 5.76 -3.16
N THR A 26 4.90 6.04 -4.32
CA THR A 26 5.64 7.29 -4.56
C THR A 26 4.71 8.31 -5.19
N PHE A 27 4.73 9.52 -4.63
CA PHE A 27 3.95 10.65 -5.12
C PHE A 27 4.84 11.57 -5.94
N GLN A 28 4.39 11.94 -7.14
CA GLN A 28 5.05 12.90 -8.00
C GLN A 28 4.04 13.90 -8.51
N LEU A 29 4.27 15.18 -8.22
CA LEU A 29 3.45 16.31 -8.69
C LEU A 29 4.16 17.00 -9.86
N ARG A 30 3.48 17.16 -11.02
CA ARG A 30 4.03 17.78 -12.23
C ARG A 30 5.33 17.12 -12.67
N GLY A 31 5.36 16.23 -13.61
CA GLY A 31 6.54 15.58 -14.19
C GLY A 31 7.94 16.10 -13.75
N MET A 32 8.98 15.37 -13.95
CA MET A 32 10.34 15.77 -13.56
C MET A 32 10.72 17.10 -14.23
N THR A 33 10.69 18.20 -13.49
CA THR A 33 11.09 19.53 -13.96
C THR A 33 12.60 19.73 -13.93
N SER A 34 13.36 18.81 -13.31
CA SER A 34 14.82 18.83 -13.26
C SER A 34 15.35 17.43 -12.88
N ILE A 35 16.46 17.05 -13.50
CA ILE A 35 17.17 15.78 -13.26
C ILE A 35 17.61 15.64 -11.78
N ASN A 36 17.73 16.74 -11.05
CA ASN A 36 18.14 16.79 -9.63
C ASN A 36 16.99 17.09 -8.65
N SER A 37 15.77 17.30 -9.09
CA SER A 37 14.65 17.68 -8.21
C SER A 37 13.70 16.51 -7.91
N GLY A 38 14.23 15.36 -7.57
CA GLY A 38 13.47 14.20 -7.09
C GLY A 38 12.84 14.40 -5.69
N LYS A 39 12.38 15.60 -5.36
CA LYS A 39 11.71 15.85 -4.09
C LYS A 39 10.23 15.53 -4.22
N ALA A 40 9.78 14.58 -3.40
CA ALA A 40 8.35 14.34 -3.22
C ALA A 40 7.65 15.61 -2.70
N PRO A 41 6.36 15.81 -3.00
CA PRO A 41 5.59 16.92 -2.43
C PRO A 41 5.60 16.84 -0.90
N LEU A 42 5.55 18.00 -0.25
CA LEU A 42 5.42 18.08 1.20
C LEU A 42 4.00 17.63 1.60
N ILE A 43 3.92 16.65 2.48
CA ILE A 43 2.64 16.20 3.05
C ILE A 43 2.41 16.98 4.34
N VAL A 44 1.22 17.57 4.47
CA VAL A 44 0.77 18.29 5.66
C VAL A 44 -0.54 17.64 6.11
N ILE A 45 -0.56 17.11 7.31
CA ILE A 45 -1.72 16.44 7.91
C ILE A 45 -2.22 17.31 9.06
N ASP A 46 -3.48 17.77 8.98
CA ASP A 46 -4.13 18.63 9.99
C ASP A 46 -3.28 19.85 10.39
N GLY A 47 -2.55 20.43 9.42
CA GLY A 47 -1.67 21.57 9.60
C GLY A 47 -0.24 21.24 10.00
N PHE A 48 0.09 19.98 10.27
CA PHE A 48 1.45 19.54 10.67
C PHE A 48 2.25 19.05 9.46
N PRO A 49 3.34 19.71 9.07
CA PRO A 49 4.16 19.33 7.92
C PRO A 49 5.07 18.13 8.23
N GLY A 50 5.21 17.24 7.23
CA GLY A 50 6.08 16.06 7.33
C GLY A 50 5.38 14.80 7.84
N GLY A 51 4.05 14.81 7.87
CA GLY A 51 3.26 13.63 8.21
C GLY A 51 3.43 12.49 7.19
N ASP A 52 3.32 11.25 7.66
CA ASP A 52 3.33 10.07 6.79
C ASP A 52 1.89 9.74 6.37
N ILE A 53 1.58 9.88 5.10
CA ILE A 53 0.26 9.52 4.54
C ILE A 53 -0.12 8.06 4.81
N ARG A 54 0.87 7.19 5.00
CA ARG A 54 0.63 5.79 5.34
C ARG A 54 0.10 5.59 6.75
N SER A 55 0.16 6.62 7.61
CA SER A 55 -0.46 6.56 8.94
C SER A 55 -1.98 6.71 8.89
N LEU A 56 -2.53 7.16 7.76
CA LEU A 56 -3.94 7.42 7.58
C LEU A 56 -4.65 6.27 6.88
N THR A 57 -5.94 6.11 7.16
CA THR A 57 -6.86 5.35 6.32
C THR A 57 -7.66 6.31 5.44
N GLN A 58 -8.10 5.84 4.27
CA GLN A 58 -8.94 6.65 3.38
C GLN A 58 -10.24 7.09 4.07
N ASP A 59 -10.78 6.23 4.92
CA ASP A 59 -12.04 6.46 5.62
C ASP A 59 -11.93 7.55 6.68
N ASP A 60 -10.71 7.87 7.18
CA ASP A 60 -10.46 8.94 8.15
C ASP A 60 -10.24 10.31 7.50
N ILE A 61 -10.14 10.37 6.17
CA ILE A 61 -9.87 11.62 5.47
C ILE A 61 -11.17 12.37 5.20
N LYS A 62 -11.16 13.66 5.51
CA LYS A 62 -12.23 14.61 5.22
C LYS A 62 -12.02 15.28 3.88
N SER A 63 -10.82 15.84 3.64
CA SER A 63 -10.46 16.48 2.36
C SER A 63 -8.98 16.33 2.06
N ILE A 64 -8.63 16.41 0.78
CA ILE A 64 -7.27 16.51 0.29
C ILE A 64 -7.20 17.65 -0.70
N ASP A 65 -6.32 18.61 -0.40
CA ASP A 65 -6.09 19.78 -1.22
C ASP A 65 -4.64 19.81 -1.69
N VAL A 66 -4.39 20.25 -2.92
CA VAL A 66 -3.04 20.30 -3.47
C VAL A 66 -2.67 21.72 -3.85
N LEU A 67 -1.66 22.24 -3.20
CA LEU A 67 -1.07 23.53 -3.49
C LEU A 67 0.11 23.34 -4.46
N LYS A 68 -0.02 23.90 -5.65
CA LYS A 68 0.95 23.70 -6.75
C LYS A 68 1.81 24.93 -7.04
N ASP A 69 1.47 26.09 -6.50
CA ASP A 69 1.98 27.40 -6.90
C ASP A 69 2.81 28.07 -5.81
N ALA A 70 3.25 29.31 -6.09
CA ALA A 70 4.01 30.14 -5.20
C ALA A 70 3.36 30.32 -3.80
N SER A 71 2.04 30.15 -3.69
CA SER A 71 1.32 30.17 -2.42
C SER A 71 1.79 29.09 -1.45
N ALA A 72 2.16 27.93 -1.94
CA ALA A 72 2.74 26.86 -1.13
C ALA A 72 4.10 27.27 -0.53
N GLY A 73 4.94 27.95 -1.35
CA GLY A 73 6.23 28.46 -0.93
C GLY A 73 6.14 29.56 0.13
N ALA A 74 5.10 30.39 0.07
CA ALA A 74 4.87 31.47 1.02
C ALA A 74 4.58 30.94 2.45
N ILE A 75 3.89 29.80 2.55
CA ILE A 75 3.49 29.21 3.84
C ILE A 75 4.55 28.22 4.37
N TYR A 76 5.09 27.36 3.49
CA TYR A 76 5.92 26.21 3.88
C TYR A 76 7.38 26.35 3.46
N GLY A 77 7.75 27.49 2.84
CA GLY A 77 9.11 27.80 2.43
C GLY A 77 9.68 26.86 1.38
N THR A 78 10.99 26.64 1.40
CA THR A 78 11.70 25.80 0.41
C THR A 78 11.29 24.34 0.40
N ARG A 79 10.68 23.84 1.46
CA ARG A 79 10.16 22.47 1.54
C ARG A 79 8.98 22.24 0.60
N ALA A 80 8.29 23.30 0.20
CA ALA A 80 7.15 23.27 -0.71
C ALA A 80 7.54 23.34 -2.19
N ALA A 81 8.82 23.31 -2.54
CA ALA A 81 9.30 23.48 -3.92
C ALA A 81 8.72 22.46 -4.92
N ALA A 82 8.38 21.25 -4.45
CA ALA A 82 7.71 20.22 -5.25
C ALA A 82 6.18 20.21 -5.10
N GLY A 83 5.61 21.24 -4.46
CA GLY A 83 4.19 21.34 -4.11
C GLY A 83 3.89 20.81 -2.71
N VAL A 84 2.64 21.02 -2.26
CA VAL A 84 2.15 20.60 -0.95
C VAL A 84 0.85 19.83 -1.11
N ILE A 85 0.73 18.71 -0.43
CA ILE A 85 -0.51 17.96 -0.29
C ILE A 85 -1.04 18.21 1.13
N LEU A 86 -2.15 18.93 1.23
CA LEU A 86 -2.84 19.18 2.49
C LEU A 86 -3.88 18.10 2.70
N ILE A 87 -3.79 17.39 3.80
CA ILE A 87 -4.75 16.37 4.20
C ILE A 87 -5.43 16.84 5.48
N THR A 88 -6.75 16.96 5.43
CA THR A 88 -7.56 17.21 6.59
C THR A 88 -8.26 15.93 7.00
N THR A 89 -8.11 15.51 8.24
CA THR A 89 -8.77 14.33 8.77
C THR A 89 -10.13 14.66 9.38
N LYS A 90 -10.96 13.65 9.58
CA LYS A 90 -12.25 13.81 10.26
C LYS A 90 -12.02 14.12 11.73
N SER A 91 -12.66 15.14 12.26
CA SER A 91 -12.52 15.60 13.65
C SER A 91 -13.82 15.50 14.47
N GLY A 92 -14.83 14.86 13.91
CA GLY A 92 -16.18 14.87 14.46
C GLY A 92 -17.05 15.95 13.82
N SER A 93 -18.33 15.90 14.09
CA SER A 93 -19.31 16.90 13.69
C SER A 93 -20.33 17.11 14.81
N ASP A 94 -21.09 18.19 14.69
CA ASP A 94 -22.27 18.35 15.54
C ASP A 94 -23.33 17.32 15.13
N THR A 95 -23.60 16.40 16.02
CA THR A 95 -24.62 15.35 15.87
C THR A 95 -25.81 15.56 16.80
N ASN A 96 -25.94 16.76 17.38
CA ASN A 96 -26.89 17.05 18.48
C ASN A 96 -26.73 16.07 19.67
N GLY A 97 -25.49 15.73 20.00
CA GLY A 97 -25.16 14.79 21.07
C GLY A 97 -25.48 13.32 20.77
N LYS A 98 -25.96 12.99 19.56
CA LYS A 98 -26.22 11.60 19.16
C LYS A 98 -24.93 10.94 18.69
N VAL A 99 -24.81 9.64 18.95
CA VAL A 99 -23.72 8.81 18.45
C VAL A 99 -24.02 8.38 17.02
N ARG A 100 -23.09 8.62 16.10
CA ARG A 100 -23.09 8.07 14.76
C ARG A 100 -22.01 7.00 14.66
N LEU A 101 -22.41 5.78 14.35
CA LEU A 101 -21.52 4.66 14.10
C LEU A 101 -21.49 4.38 12.62
N THR A 102 -20.28 4.27 12.08
CA THR A 102 -20.05 3.92 10.67
C THR A 102 -19.11 2.72 10.60
N TYR A 103 -19.53 1.68 9.90
CA TYR A 103 -18.69 0.54 9.59
C TYR A 103 -18.55 0.40 8.07
N SER A 104 -17.32 0.35 7.58
CA SER A 104 -17.00 0.06 6.19
C SER A 104 -16.11 -1.16 6.07
N ASN A 105 -16.31 -1.93 5.01
CA ASN A 105 -15.45 -3.06 4.69
C ASN A 105 -15.19 -3.12 3.19
N GLU A 106 -14.06 -3.70 2.84
CA GLU A 106 -13.65 -3.93 1.46
C GLU A 106 -12.98 -5.30 1.38
N PHE A 107 -13.40 -6.11 0.40
CA PHE A 107 -12.80 -7.40 0.09
C PHE A 107 -12.27 -7.35 -1.34
N THR A 108 -11.00 -7.73 -1.51
CA THR A 108 -10.33 -7.65 -2.81
C THR A 108 -9.62 -8.97 -3.12
N LYS A 109 -9.85 -9.49 -4.32
CA LYS A 109 -9.08 -10.58 -4.91
C LYS A 109 -8.31 -10.04 -6.11
N LYS A 110 -7.00 -10.20 -6.11
CA LYS A 110 -6.12 -9.78 -7.20
C LYS A 110 -5.92 -10.93 -8.18
N GLN A 111 -5.85 -10.60 -9.45
CA GLN A 111 -5.59 -11.57 -10.52
C GLN A 111 -4.39 -11.12 -11.35
N ASN A 112 -3.58 -12.07 -11.77
CA ASN A 112 -2.55 -11.82 -12.75
C ASN A 112 -3.20 -11.78 -14.14
N TYR A 113 -3.05 -10.67 -14.86
CA TYR A 113 -3.69 -10.46 -16.15
C TYR A 113 -2.77 -10.77 -17.33
N ASN A 114 -1.46 -10.55 -17.18
CA ASN A 114 -0.47 -10.75 -18.23
C ASN A 114 0.66 -11.63 -17.71
N ALA A 115 0.42 -12.95 -17.66
CA ALA A 115 1.52 -13.89 -17.47
C ALA A 115 2.40 -13.90 -18.71
N PRO A 116 3.73 -13.95 -18.58
CA PRO A 116 4.61 -14.15 -19.73
C PRO A 116 4.35 -15.52 -20.36
N GLU A 117 4.42 -15.58 -21.68
CA GLU A 117 4.45 -16.88 -22.38
C GLU A 117 5.79 -17.54 -22.10
N MET A 118 5.74 -18.78 -21.62
CA MET A 118 6.90 -19.59 -21.31
C MET A 118 6.79 -20.92 -22.02
N LEU A 119 7.95 -21.52 -22.36
CA LEU A 119 7.97 -22.85 -22.92
C LEU A 119 7.48 -23.86 -21.86
N SER A 120 6.60 -24.76 -22.28
CA SER A 120 6.25 -25.95 -21.51
C SER A 120 7.44 -26.92 -21.42
N GLY A 121 7.43 -27.83 -20.46
CA GLY A 121 8.41 -28.88 -20.37
C GLY A 121 8.51 -29.72 -21.63
N ARG A 122 7.35 -30.01 -22.27
CA ARG A 122 7.32 -30.74 -23.53
C ARG A 122 7.98 -29.97 -24.66
N GLU A 123 7.67 -28.70 -24.87
CA GLU A 123 8.29 -27.88 -25.93
C GLU A 123 9.80 -27.74 -25.68
N TYR A 124 10.22 -27.60 -24.43
CA TYR A 124 11.63 -27.53 -24.05
C TYR A 124 12.39 -28.81 -24.44
N ALA A 125 11.78 -29.97 -24.17
CA ALA A 125 12.35 -31.28 -24.53
C ALA A 125 12.36 -31.50 -26.06
N GLU A 126 11.28 -31.19 -26.77
CA GLU A 126 11.16 -31.32 -28.23
C GLU A 126 12.22 -30.45 -28.94
N HIS A 127 12.53 -29.27 -28.43
CA HIS A 127 13.53 -28.37 -28.98
C HIS A 127 14.98 -28.70 -28.54
N ASN A 128 15.19 -29.71 -27.72
CA ASN A 128 16.51 -30.11 -27.19
C ASN A 128 17.31 -28.95 -26.56
N ILE A 129 16.62 -28.05 -25.84
CA ILE A 129 17.26 -26.85 -25.27
C ILE A 129 18.18 -27.20 -24.12
N GLY A 130 17.92 -28.31 -23.41
CA GLY A 130 18.73 -28.78 -22.29
C GLY A 130 18.29 -30.17 -21.82
N THR A 131 18.76 -30.59 -20.63
CA THR A 131 18.40 -31.88 -20.05
C THR A 131 16.91 -31.93 -19.73
N ASP A 132 16.24 -32.98 -20.21
CA ASP A 132 14.87 -33.31 -19.83
C ASP A 132 14.86 -34.09 -18.51
N TYR A 133 14.15 -33.55 -17.50
CA TYR A 133 13.97 -34.17 -16.18
C TYR A 133 12.58 -34.79 -16.01
N GLY A 134 11.74 -34.75 -17.05
CA GLY A 134 10.45 -35.44 -17.10
C GLY A 134 9.27 -34.73 -16.45
N SER A 135 9.42 -33.47 -16.02
CA SER A 135 8.32 -32.66 -15.48
C SER A 135 7.83 -31.61 -16.49
N ASP A 136 6.71 -31.00 -16.18
CA ASP A 136 6.14 -29.86 -16.94
C ASP A 136 5.70 -28.77 -15.96
N THR A 137 6.67 -27.97 -15.51
CA THR A 137 6.49 -26.97 -14.45
C THR A 137 6.36 -25.59 -15.04
N ASN A 138 5.25 -24.94 -14.78
CA ASN A 138 5.12 -23.51 -15.02
C ASN A 138 5.66 -22.74 -13.81
N TRP A 139 6.94 -22.38 -13.85
CA TRP A 139 7.62 -21.68 -12.75
C TRP A 139 7.01 -20.34 -12.40
N TRP A 140 6.38 -19.65 -13.34
CA TRP A 140 5.64 -18.43 -13.04
C TRP A 140 4.44 -18.70 -12.14
N ASP A 141 3.67 -19.71 -12.50
CA ASP A 141 2.48 -20.10 -11.75
C ASP A 141 2.76 -20.61 -10.34
N GLU A 142 3.93 -21.24 -10.15
CA GLU A 142 4.39 -21.69 -8.82
C GLU A 142 4.67 -20.52 -7.86
N LEU A 143 4.97 -19.33 -8.39
CA LEU A 143 5.21 -18.13 -7.59
C LEU A 143 3.97 -17.25 -7.39
N ILE A 144 2.84 -17.62 -7.98
CA ILE A 144 1.60 -16.85 -7.90
C ILE A 144 0.73 -17.32 -6.74
N ASN A 145 0.34 -16.40 -5.89
CA ASN A 145 -0.65 -16.65 -4.85
C ASN A 145 -2.07 -16.66 -5.44
N LYS A 146 -2.50 -17.81 -5.94
CA LYS A 146 -3.84 -18.01 -6.52
C LYS A 146 -4.97 -17.86 -5.50
N GLY A 147 -4.63 -18.04 -4.21
CA GLY A 147 -5.55 -17.93 -3.08
C GLY A 147 -5.58 -16.55 -2.42
N ASN A 148 -4.94 -15.53 -3.02
CA ASN A 148 -4.87 -14.21 -2.39
C ASN A 148 -6.27 -13.65 -2.10
N PHE A 149 -6.42 -13.10 -0.89
CA PHE A 149 -7.63 -12.47 -0.42
C PHE A 149 -7.29 -11.34 0.53
N SER A 150 -7.52 -10.12 0.08
CA SER A 150 -7.31 -8.92 0.87
C SER A 150 -8.61 -8.47 1.51
N GLN A 151 -8.52 -7.98 2.75
CA GLN A 151 -9.68 -7.46 3.48
C GLN A 151 -9.31 -6.19 4.23
N LYS A 152 -10.24 -5.27 4.28
CA LYS A 152 -10.13 -4.03 5.04
C LYS A 152 -11.42 -3.85 5.84
N HIS A 153 -11.28 -3.52 7.10
CA HIS A 153 -12.36 -3.20 8.01
C HIS A 153 -12.07 -1.86 8.67
N HIS A 154 -13.05 -0.99 8.72
CA HIS A 154 -12.94 0.30 9.36
C HIS A 154 -14.22 0.57 10.15
N LEU A 155 -14.07 0.88 11.42
CA LEU A 155 -15.14 1.23 12.34
C LEU A 155 -14.90 2.64 12.84
N ALA A 156 -15.84 3.55 12.64
CA ALA A 156 -15.75 4.91 13.13
C ALA A 156 -16.96 5.26 14.01
N LEU A 157 -16.70 5.97 15.07
CA LEU A 157 -17.68 6.55 15.97
C LEU A 157 -17.48 8.07 15.98
N GLU A 158 -18.57 8.79 15.77
CA GLU A 158 -18.63 10.24 15.76
C GLU A 158 -19.75 10.71 16.66
N MET A 159 -19.44 11.66 17.50
CA MET A 159 -20.44 12.33 18.32
C MET A 159 -20.00 13.76 18.62
N GLY A 160 -20.95 14.64 18.84
CA GLY A 160 -20.63 15.99 19.23
C GLY A 160 -21.82 16.90 19.37
N THR A 161 -21.52 18.04 19.95
CA THR A 161 -22.35 19.22 20.02
C THR A 161 -21.62 20.38 19.32
N GLU A 162 -22.23 21.55 19.29
CA GLU A 162 -21.58 22.75 18.74
C GLU A 162 -20.25 23.09 19.44
N LYS A 163 -20.13 22.79 20.77
CA LYS A 163 -18.95 23.14 21.58
C LYS A 163 -17.94 21.99 21.78
N ALA A 164 -18.34 20.74 21.59
CA ALA A 164 -17.46 19.59 21.81
C ALA A 164 -17.77 18.49 20.79
N GLN A 165 -16.77 18.09 20.05
CA GLN A 165 -16.89 17.07 19.01
C GLN A 165 -15.79 16.03 19.20
N VAL A 166 -16.10 14.77 18.97
CA VAL A 166 -15.17 13.65 19.04
C VAL A 166 -15.39 12.74 17.84
N TYR A 167 -14.29 12.34 17.24
CA TYR A 167 -14.21 11.30 16.24
C TYR A 167 -13.22 10.24 16.72
N THR A 168 -13.60 8.99 16.70
CA THR A 168 -12.68 7.88 16.93
C THR A 168 -12.88 6.81 15.87
N SER A 169 -11.78 6.21 15.43
CA SER A 169 -11.83 5.13 14.45
C SER A 169 -10.86 4.02 14.82
N PHE A 170 -11.19 2.81 14.35
CA PHE A 170 -10.36 1.63 14.39
C PHE A 170 -10.35 0.98 13.02
N PHE A 171 -9.20 0.48 12.62
CA PHE A 171 -9.07 -0.22 11.34
C PHE A 171 -8.23 -1.48 11.47
N TYR A 172 -8.55 -2.43 10.62
CA TYR A 172 -7.74 -3.60 10.32
C TYR A 172 -7.68 -3.78 8.82
N GLU A 173 -6.49 -3.97 8.27
CA GLU A 173 -6.26 -4.20 6.85
C GLU A 173 -5.28 -5.36 6.69
N LYS A 174 -5.69 -6.39 5.93
CA LYS A 174 -4.82 -7.45 5.45
C LYS A 174 -4.75 -7.33 3.94
N ASN A 175 -3.58 -7.02 3.41
CA ASN A 175 -3.33 -6.87 1.99
C ASN A 175 -2.41 -7.99 1.52
N GLN A 176 -2.89 -8.80 0.56
CA GLN A 176 -2.12 -9.85 -0.09
C GLN A 176 -1.83 -9.45 -1.53
N GLY A 177 -0.57 -9.61 -1.94
CA GLY A 177 -0.15 -9.45 -3.32
C GLY A 177 -0.48 -10.67 -4.17
N ILE A 178 -0.17 -10.57 -5.47
CA ILE A 178 -0.25 -11.70 -6.41
C ILE A 178 0.94 -12.65 -6.28
N ALA A 179 2.05 -12.22 -5.74
CA ALA A 179 3.20 -13.08 -5.48
C ALA A 179 2.99 -13.88 -4.19
N LEU A 180 3.55 -15.08 -4.12
CA LEU A 180 3.61 -15.85 -2.88
C LEU A 180 4.32 -15.04 -1.79
N GLN A 181 3.84 -15.16 -0.55
CA GLN A 181 4.37 -14.51 0.64
C GLN A 181 4.38 -12.97 0.61
N ASP A 182 3.83 -12.33 -0.42
CA ASP A 182 3.64 -10.89 -0.45
C ASP A 182 2.39 -10.52 0.37
N GLU A 183 2.60 -10.32 1.67
CA GLU A 183 1.53 -10.01 2.62
C GLU A 183 1.92 -8.85 3.53
N ARG A 184 0.92 -8.02 3.83
CA ARG A 184 1.02 -6.96 4.80
C ARG A 184 -0.26 -6.91 5.64
N GLN A 185 -0.09 -6.78 6.94
CA GLN A 185 -1.17 -6.57 7.89
C GLN A 185 -0.95 -5.26 8.64
N ASP A 186 -1.95 -4.41 8.64
CA ASP A 186 -1.96 -3.15 9.37
C ASP A 186 -3.17 -3.08 10.28
N TYR A 187 -3.01 -2.58 11.48
CA TYR A 187 -4.11 -2.24 12.37
C TYR A 187 -3.77 -1.01 13.19
N GLY A 188 -4.79 -0.32 13.60
CA GLY A 188 -4.61 0.89 14.39
C GLY A 188 -5.91 1.58 14.72
N GLY A 189 -5.77 2.78 15.25
CA GLY A 189 -6.90 3.63 15.58
C GLY A 189 -6.49 5.07 15.73
N ARG A 190 -7.49 5.93 15.66
CA ARG A 190 -7.36 7.37 15.77
C ARG A 190 -8.41 7.93 16.69
N VAL A 191 -8.04 8.95 17.45
CA VAL A 191 -8.96 9.78 18.23
C VAL A 191 -8.66 11.24 17.90
N ASN A 192 -9.64 11.93 17.38
CA ASN A 192 -9.61 13.37 17.16
C ASN A 192 -10.75 14.00 17.96
N ALA A 193 -10.47 15.09 18.65
CA ALA A 193 -11.50 15.86 19.32
C ALA A 193 -11.33 17.35 19.06
N SER A 194 -12.39 18.11 19.22
CA SER A 194 -12.39 19.56 19.17
C SER A 194 -13.25 20.09 20.31
N PHE A 195 -12.71 21.02 21.07
CA PHE A 195 -13.37 21.67 22.20
C PHE A 195 -13.28 23.17 22.04
N LYS A 196 -14.42 23.85 22.04
CA LYS A 196 -14.53 25.30 22.07
C LYS A 196 -14.78 25.74 23.50
N LEU A 197 -13.86 26.52 24.04
CA LEU A 197 -13.83 26.97 25.43
C LEU A 197 -13.95 28.49 25.50
N PHE A 198 -14.44 29.00 26.63
CA PHE A 198 -14.54 30.43 26.91
C PHE A 198 -15.29 31.19 25.82
N ASP A 199 -16.52 30.77 25.51
CA ASP A 199 -17.37 31.36 24.48
C ASP A 199 -16.68 31.48 23.10
N ASP A 200 -16.06 30.34 22.69
CA ASP A 200 -15.35 30.17 21.42
C ASP A 200 -14.02 30.93 21.31
N TRP A 201 -13.55 31.56 22.41
CA TRP A 201 -12.27 32.25 22.43
C TRP A 201 -11.07 31.30 22.27
N LEU A 202 -11.18 30.08 22.77
CA LEU A 202 -10.13 29.05 22.67
C LEU A 202 -10.69 27.78 22.05
N GLU A 203 -10.10 27.34 20.96
CA GLU A 203 -10.37 26.01 20.39
C GLU A 203 -9.17 25.09 20.61
N VAL A 204 -9.41 23.94 21.25
CA VAL A 204 -8.39 22.91 21.51
C VAL A 204 -8.73 21.69 20.68
N ARG A 205 -7.78 21.24 19.85
CA ARG A 205 -7.94 20.10 18.95
C ARG A 205 -6.88 19.01 19.22
N PRO A 206 -7.08 18.17 20.24
CA PRO A 206 -6.20 17.04 20.46
C PRO A 206 -6.42 15.97 19.37
N ALA A 207 -5.32 15.40 18.90
CA ALA A 207 -5.33 14.29 17.95
C ALA A 207 -4.29 13.25 18.39
N VAL A 208 -4.70 11.99 18.41
CA VAL A 208 -3.81 10.85 18.69
C VAL A 208 -4.09 9.78 17.66
N ASP A 209 -3.03 9.26 17.06
CA ASP A 209 -3.11 8.10 16.17
C ASP A 209 -2.08 7.04 16.54
N TYR A 210 -2.47 5.80 16.35
CA TYR A 210 -1.62 4.63 16.51
C TYR A 210 -1.79 3.71 15.32
N ARG A 211 -0.69 3.22 14.78
CA ARG A 211 -0.67 2.22 13.72
C ARG A 211 0.46 1.23 13.96
N GLN A 212 0.17 -0.02 13.76
CA GLN A 212 1.17 -1.09 13.69
C GLN A 212 1.05 -1.81 12.35
N ALA A 213 2.20 -2.11 11.75
CA ALA A 213 2.30 -2.81 10.48
C ALA A 213 3.20 -4.03 10.64
N ALA A 214 2.68 -5.21 10.29
CA ALA A 214 3.45 -6.42 10.09
C ALA A 214 3.60 -6.68 8.59
N ARG A 215 4.82 -6.95 8.13
CA ARG A 215 5.14 -7.12 6.71
C ARG A 215 5.91 -8.41 6.53
N ASN A 216 5.52 -9.19 5.55
CA ASN A 216 6.38 -10.22 5.00
C ASN A 216 7.12 -9.62 3.80
N ASN A 217 8.44 -9.48 3.92
CA ASN A 217 9.28 -8.88 2.87
C ASN A 217 9.91 -9.94 1.95
N HIS A 218 9.47 -11.17 2.07
CA HIS A 218 9.92 -12.23 1.16
C HIS A 218 9.25 -12.05 -0.19
N TYR A 219 10.02 -11.74 -1.20
CA TYR A 219 9.53 -11.53 -2.56
C TYR A 219 10.17 -12.56 -3.50
N PRO A 220 9.39 -13.40 -4.16
CA PRO A 220 9.94 -14.42 -5.03
C PRO A 220 10.66 -13.81 -6.23
N ASN A 221 11.73 -14.46 -6.66
CA ASN A 221 12.53 -14.02 -7.79
C ASN A 221 11.91 -14.50 -9.11
N PHE A 222 10.98 -13.73 -9.66
CA PHE A 222 10.34 -14.02 -10.93
C PHE A 222 11.31 -14.11 -12.10
N GLN A 223 12.37 -13.29 -12.10
CA GLN A 223 13.35 -13.32 -13.17
C GLN A 223 14.12 -14.64 -13.18
N GLN A 224 14.44 -15.17 -12.01
CA GLN A 224 15.08 -16.48 -11.91
C GLN A 224 14.11 -17.60 -12.30
N ALA A 225 12.87 -17.52 -11.86
CA ALA A 225 11.85 -18.51 -12.22
C ALA A 225 11.67 -18.65 -13.73
N MET A 226 11.64 -17.53 -14.47
CA MET A 226 11.54 -17.55 -15.94
C MET A 226 12.76 -18.18 -16.65
N ARG A 227 13.87 -18.34 -15.95
CA ARG A 227 15.11 -18.96 -16.48
C ARG A 227 15.25 -20.42 -16.08
N ASN A 228 14.45 -20.91 -15.15
CA ASN A 228 14.52 -22.27 -14.70
C ASN A 228 14.05 -23.23 -15.79
N ASN A 229 14.65 -24.42 -15.82
CA ASN A 229 14.27 -25.49 -16.72
C ASN A 229 12.85 -26.00 -16.40
N PRO A 230 11.88 -25.89 -17.32
CA PRO A 230 10.49 -26.29 -17.05
C PRO A 230 10.30 -27.81 -16.90
N THR A 231 11.28 -28.62 -17.29
CA THR A 231 11.21 -30.07 -17.09
C THR A 231 11.63 -30.51 -15.66
N ARG A 232 12.03 -29.58 -14.78
CA ARG A 232 12.31 -29.85 -13.37
C ARG A 232 11.06 -29.68 -12.52
N SER A 233 10.85 -30.57 -11.55
CA SER A 233 9.80 -30.43 -10.53
C SER A 233 10.28 -29.54 -9.37
N PRO A 234 9.50 -28.59 -8.85
CA PRO A 234 9.83 -27.91 -7.61
C PRO A 234 9.64 -28.79 -6.37
N TYR A 235 8.95 -29.92 -6.52
CA TYR A 235 8.56 -30.78 -5.42
C TYR A 235 9.41 -32.07 -5.38
N ASP A 236 9.85 -32.43 -4.19
CA ASP A 236 10.51 -33.69 -3.88
C ASP A 236 9.87 -34.29 -2.63
N PRO A 237 9.03 -35.33 -2.77
CA PRO A 237 8.36 -35.95 -1.63
C PRO A 237 9.33 -36.65 -0.66
N ASP A 238 10.55 -36.94 -1.09
CA ASP A 238 11.55 -37.63 -0.29
C ASP A 238 12.45 -36.65 0.49
N SER A 239 12.34 -35.34 0.24
CA SER A 239 13.06 -34.31 0.96
C SER A 239 12.36 -33.92 2.27
N GLU A 240 13.11 -33.50 3.30
CA GLU A 240 12.56 -33.03 4.58
C GLU A 240 11.61 -31.84 4.44
N THR A 241 11.80 -31.01 3.42
CA THR A 241 11.00 -29.81 3.18
C THR A 241 9.85 -30.02 2.19
N GLY A 242 9.83 -31.17 1.49
CA GLY A 242 8.92 -31.42 0.37
C GLY A 242 9.30 -30.70 -0.92
N TYR A 243 10.41 -29.99 -0.94
CA TYR A 243 10.88 -29.24 -2.09
C TYR A 243 12.23 -29.73 -2.60
N ASN A 244 12.42 -29.67 -3.92
CA ASN A 244 13.70 -29.88 -4.54
C ASN A 244 14.62 -28.67 -4.27
N VAL A 245 15.86 -28.96 -3.88
CA VAL A 245 16.91 -27.96 -3.74
C VAL A 245 17.95 -28.23 -4.83
N TRP A 246 18.11 -27.29 -5.74
CA TRP A 246 19.18 -27.36 -6.74
C TRP A 246 20.28 -26.37 -6.37
N ILE A 247 21.48 -26.85 -6.35
CA ILE A 247 22.68 -26.01 -6.29
C ILE A 247 23.06 -25.75 -7.75
N ASN A 248 23.00 -24.51 -8.17
CA ASN A 248 23.56 -24.12 -9.45
C ASN A 248 25.08 -24.05 -9.28
N GLU A 249 25.78 -25.07 -9.79
CA GLU A 249 27.24 -25.20 -9.65
C GLU A 249 28.03 -23.97 -10.16
N SER A 250 27.39 -23.08 -10.93
CA SER A 250 28.04 -21.88 -11.45
C SER A 250 27.82 -20.61 -10.62
N LEU A 251 26.90 -20.59 -9.65
CA LEU A 251 26.50 -19.35 -8.99
C LEU A 251 26.17 -19.43 -7.47
N ASP A 252 26.38 -20.52 -6.76
CA ASP A 252 26.09 -20.66 -5.32
C ASP A 252 24.69 -20.12 -4.86
N TYR A 253 23.68 -20.17 -5.73
CA TYR A 253 22.33 -19.75 -5.34
C TYR A 253 21.45 -20.94 -4.97
N HIS A 254 21.02 -20.94 -3.72
CA HIS A 254 19.89 -21.78 -3.27
C HIS A 254 18.58 -21.19 -3.83
N VAL A 255 17.80 -21.98 -4.52
CA VAL A 255 16.45 -21.62 -4.99
C VAL A 255 15.42 -22.13 -3.98
#